data_f7b308da3f4d6ad0a48bf04e2529f9b3
#
_entry.id   f7b308da3f4d6ad0a48bf04e2529f9b3
#
_cell.length_a   1.000
_cell.length_b   1.000
_cell.length_c   1.000
_cell.angle_alpha   90.00
_cell.angle_beta   90.00
_cell.angle_gamma   90.00
#
_symmetry.space_group_name_H-M   'P 1'
#
loop_
_entity.id
_entity.type
_entity.pdbx_description
1 polymer ?
#
loop_
_entity_poly.entity_id
_entity_poly.type
_entity_poly.pdbx_seq_one_letter_code
_entity_poly.pdbx_strand_id
1 'polypeptide(L)'
;ARILSAFREGGADAWFAADHQALLGSDYDLADYEPVTDILDVWFDSGSTHAFVIEARYGEGVRADLYLEGSDQHRGWFQSSLLESSGTRGRAPYDAVLTHGFALDKNGRKMSKSVGNVVDPLKIMDQSGADILRLWVASTDYFEDVRIGDEVLKGTSDSYRKLRNTFRYMLGALDGFSDAEKVAVADMPELERYILAKLGELDVELRSAVDALQFHRYARALTEFANEDLSAFFFDIRKDCLYCDGEDSERRRAYRTVLDLLFH
;
A
#
# COMPACT_ATOMS: atom_id res chain seq x y z
N ALA A 1 10.25 -37.67 16.77
CA ALA A 1 9.73 -38.07 15.45
C ALA A 1 8.23 -38.36 15.52
N ARG A 2 7.73 -39.26 16.41
CA ARG A 2 6.30 -39.66 16.52
C ARG A 2 5.36 -38.49 16.78
N ILE A 3 5.68 -37.60 17.73
CA ILE A 3 4.88 -36.38 18.02
C ILE A 3 4.79 -35.48 16.80
N LEU A 4 5.92 -35.22 16.12
CA LEU A 4 5.92 -34.42 14.90
C LEU A 4 5.03 -34.99 13.78
N SER A 5 5.03 -36.35 13.64
CA SER A 5 4.15 -37.00 12.66
C SER A 5 2.68 -36.81 13.01
N ALA A 6 2.31 -37.03 14.29
CA ALA A 6 0.93 -36.81 14.73
C ALA A 6 0.45 -35.38 14.51
N PHE A 7 1.29 -34.38 14.80
CA PHE A 7 0.93 -32.96 14.56
C PHE A 7 0.85 -32.61 13.08
N ARG A 8 1.66 -33.24 12.22
CA ARG A 8 1.55 -33.03 10.76
C ARG A 8 0.26 -33.59 10.17
N GLU A 9 -0.24 -34.68 10.73
CA GLU A 9 -1.45 -35.37 10.27
C GLU A 9 -2.73 -34.78 10.87
N GLY A 10 -2.74 -34.44 12.15
CA GLY A 10 -3.92 -34.04 12.90
C GLY A 10 -3.89 -32.62 13.49
N GLY A 11 -2.85 -31.83 13.21
CA GLY A 11 -2.71 -30.50 13.82
C GLY A 11 -2.52 -30.55 15.32
N ALA A 12 -2.78 -29.44 16.02
CA ALA A 12 -2.65 -29.33 17.48
C ALA A 12 -3.63 -30.25 18.23
N ASP A 13 -4.80 -30.52 17.66
CA ASP A 13 -5.82 -31.39 18.25
C ASP A 13 -5.33 -32.84 18.43
N ALA A 14 -4.33 -33.26 17.63
CA ALA A 14 -3.71 -34.56 17.75
C ALA A 14 -3.07 -34.80 19.14
N TRP A 15 -2.65 -33.75 19.84
CA TRP A 15 -2.12 -33.86 21.20
C TRP A 15 -3.18 -34.32 22.19
N PHE A 16 -4.37 -33.80 22.09
CA PHE A 16 -5.50 -34.06 22.98
C PHE A 16 -6.23 -35.36 22.65
N ALA A 17 -6.20 -35.78 21.37
CA ALA A 17 -6.85 -36.99 20.91
C ALA A 17 -5.98 -38.21 20.87
N ALA A 18 -4.65 -38.08 21.03
CA ALA A 18 -3.71 -39.18 20.86
C ALA A 18 -3.67 -40.13 22.05
N ASP A 19 -3.27 -41.39 21.77
CA ASP A 19 -2.73 -42.29 22.76
C ASP A 19 -1.31 -41.80 23.14
N HIS A 20 -1.18 -41.20 24.33
CA HIS A 20 0.07 -40.63 24.82
C HIS A 20 1.16 -41.68 25.00
N GLN A 21 0.81 -42.96 25.35
CA GLN A 21 1.80 -44.03 25.38
C GLN A 21 2.41 -44.31 23.99
N ALA A 22 1.59 -44.27 22.95
CA ALA A 22 2.06 -44.42 21.57
C ALA A 22 2.98 -43.26 21.17
N LEU A 23 2.71 -42.05 21.63
CA LEU A 23 3.59 -40.90 21.39
C LEU A 23 4.91 -40.98 22.12
N LEU A 24 4.93 -41.45 23.38
CA LEU A 24 6.13 -41.71 24.17
C LEU A 24 6.96 -42.87 23.58
N GLY A 25 6.29 -43.93 23.15
CA GLY A 25 6.89 -45.14 22.65
C GLY A 25 7.27 -46.15 23.78
N SER A 26 7.99 -47.22 23.41
CA SER A 26 8.31 -48.32 24.31
C SER A 26 9.41 -48.01 25.32
N ASP A 27 10.15 -46.92 25.14
CA ASP A 27 11.31 -46.59 25.98
C ASP A 27 10.94 -45.88 27.27
N TYR A 28 9.68 -45.41 27.37
CA TYR A 28 9.15 -44.66 28.50
C TYR A 28 7.79 -45.22 28.94
N ASP A 29 7.54 -45.21 30.23
CA ASP A 29 6.27 -45.60 30.81
C ASP A 29 5.40 -44.34 31.04
N LEU A 30 4.18 -44.36 30.54
CA LEU A 30 3.24 -43.22 30.71
C LEU A 30 2.97 -42.93 32.18
N ALA A 31 3.08 -43.92 33.07
CA ALA A 31 2.87 -43.73 34.50
C ALA A 31 3.90 -42.77 35.14
N ASP A 32 5.04 -42.58 34.51
CA ASP A 32 6.11 -41.69 34.99
C ASP A 32 5.97 -40.27 34.45
N TYR A 33 4.97 -40.00 33.58
CA TYR A 33 4.81 -38.74 32.88
C TYR A 33 3.37 -38.21 32.92
N GLU A 34 3.24 -36.92 33.00
CA GLU A 34 1.97 -36.21 32.89
C GLU A 34 1.96 -35.37 31.60
N PRO A 35 0.92 -35.48 30.73
CA PRO A 35 0.82 -34.64 29.56
C PRO A 35 0.51 -33.20 29.96
N VAL A 36 1.35 -32.27 29.53
CA VAL A 36 1.07 -30.83 29.68
C VAL A 36 0.05 -30.42 28.61
N THR A 37 -1.09 -29.92 29.05
CA THR A 37 -2.17 -29.51 28.18
C THR A 37 -2.21 -27.97 27.94
N ASP A 38 -1.28 -27.25 28.57
CA ASP A 38 -1.09 -25.85 28.34
C ASP A 38 -0.60 -25.59 26.91
N ILE A 39 -1.17 -24.59 26.28
CA ILE A 39 -0.72 -24.08 24.96
C ILE A 39 -0.10 -22.69 25.15
N LEU A 40 0.81 -22.34 24.26
CA LEU A 40 1.37 -21.01 24.25
C LEU A 40 0.25 -19.99 23.91
N ASP A 41 0.34 -18.82 24.51
CA ASP A 41 -0.54 -17.71 24.16
C ASP A 41 -0.33 -17.31 22.70
N VAL A 42 -1.39 -17.03 21.98
CA VAL A 42 -1.35 -16.66 20.56
C VAL A 42 -0.50 -15.41 20.30
N TRP A 43 -0.39 -14.53 21.29
CA TRP A 43 0.49 -13.34 21.16
C TRP A 43 1.97 -13.72 21.18
N PHE A 44 2.35 -14.81 21.86
CA PHE A 44 3.68 -15.35 21.77
C PHE A 44 3.96 -15.93 20.38
N ASP A 45 3.04 -16.72 19.84
CA ASP A 45 3.18 -17.27 18.49
C ASP A 45 3.32 -16.15 17.45
N SER A 46 2.46 -15.13 17.51
CA SER A 46 2.51 -14.00 16.59
C SER A 46 3.73 -13.12 16.84
N GLY A 47 4.12 -12.93 18.09
CA GLY A 47 5.30 -12.15 18.48
C GLY A 47 6.60 -12.70 17.93
N SER A 48 6.71 -14.03 17.83
CA SER A 48 7.91 -14.70 17.32
C SER A 48 8.07 -14.70 15.79
N THR A 49 7.18 -14.03 15.03
CA THR A 49 7.26 -13.91 13.55
C THR A 49 8.59 -13.35 13.05
N HIS A 50 9.26 -12.50 13.82
CA HIS A 50 10.59 -12.01 13.50
C HIS A 50 11.60 -13.16 13.35
N ALA A 51 11.46 -14.25 14.10
CA ALA A 51 12.34 -15.41 14.04
C ALA A 51 11.93 -16.37 12.90
N PHE A 52 10.69 -16.88 12.92
CA PHE A 52 10.30 -17.95 11.99
C PHE A 52 9.85 -17.44 10.61
N VAL A 53 9.62 -16.16 10.44
CA VAL A 53 9.33 -15.55 9.13
C VAL A 53 10.51 -14.75 8.61
N ILE A 54 10.92 -13.70 9.33
CA ILE A 54 11.92 -12.75 8.81
C ILE A 54 13.30 -13.43 8.75
N GLU A 55 13.82 -13.90 9.89
CA GLU A 55 15.15 -14.52 9.92
C GLU A 55 15.20 -15.84 9.10
N ALA A 56 14.13 -16.64 9.13
CA ALA A 56 14.08 -17.88 8.36
C ALA A 56 14.09 -17.66 6.83
N ARG A 57 13.57 -16.55 6.34
CA ARG A 57 13.49 -16.24 4.89
C ARG A 57 14.65 -15.40 4.39
N TYR A 58 15.11 -14.46 5.20
CA TYR A 58 16.07 -13.43 4.77
C TYR A 58 17.44 -13.54 5.45
N GLY A 59 17.59 -14.42 6.44
CA GLY A 59 18.84 -14.68 7.15
C GLY A 59 18.83 -14.18 8.59
N GLU A 60 19.70 -14.80 9.39
CA GLU A 60 19.86 -14.45 10.80
C GLU A 60 20.27 -12.98 10.95
N GLY A 61 19.65 -12.30 11.88
CA GLY A 61 19.97 -10.92 12.17
C GLY A 61 19.26 -9.89 11.30
N VAL A 62 18.52 -10.29 10.26
CA VAL A 62 17.67 -9.39 9.47
C VAL A 62 16.47 -8.93 10.31
N ARG A 63 16.09 -7.66 10.18
CA ARG A 63 14.90 -7.08 10.80
C ARG A 63 13.89 -6.67 9.73
N ALA A 64 12.64 -6.50 10.12
CA ALA A 64 11.65 -5.90 9.24
C ALA A 64 11.94 -4.41 9.08
N ASP A 65 11.82 -3.88 7.85
CA ASP A 65 11.94 -2.44 7.60
C ASP A 65 10.81 -1.68 8.31
N LEU A 66 9.60 -2.25 8.27
CA LEU A 66 8.39 -1.61 8.79
C LEU A 66 7.43 -2.64 9.37
N TYR A 67 6.95 -2.38 10.60
CA TYR A 67 5.75 -2.99 11.17
C TYR A 67 4.57 -2.04 10.96
N LEU A 68 3.53 -2.51 10.28
CA LEU A 68 2.35 -1.71 9.92
C LEU A 68 1.08 -2.40 10.39
N GLU A 69 0.39 -1.78 11.35
CA GLU A 69 -0.89 -2.25 11.89
C GLU A 69 -1.68 -1.12 12.54
N GLY A 70 -2.89 -1.43 13.02
CA GLY A 70 -3.70 -0.52 13.79
C GLY A 70 -3.08 -0.14 15.14
N SER A 71 -3.50 0.98 15.69
CA SER A 71 -3.01 1.51 16.98
C SER A 71 -3.30 0.59 18.19
N ASP A 72 -4.26 -0.33 18.06
CA ASP A 72 -4.55 -1.36 19.08
C ASP A 72 -3.39 -2.35 19.26
N GLN A 73 -2.55 -2.53 18.25
CA GLN A 73 -1.40 -3.45 18.30
C GLN A 73 -0.25 -2.97 19.20
N HIS A 74 -0.32 -1.76 19.74
CA HIS A 74 0.58 -1.35 20.82
C HIS A 74 0.44 -2.20 22.09
N ARG A 75 -0.73 -2.84 22.30
CA ARG A 75 -0.98 -3.81 23.36
C ARG A 75 -1.21 -5.23 22.83
N GLY A 76 -0.70 -5.52 21.66
CA GLY A 76 -0.81 -6.82 20.99
C GLY A 76 0.51 -7.19 20.33
N TRP A 77 0.48 -7.36 19.03
CA TRP A 77 1.61 -7.86 18.24
C TRP A 77 2.89 -7.01 18.37
N PHE A 78 2.79 -5.68 18.35
CA PHE A 78 3.97 -4.82 18.52
C PHE A 78 4.65 -5.06 19.87
N GLN A 79 3.86 -5.18 20.94
CA GLN A 79 4.38 -5.40 22.29
C GLN A 79 5.01 -6.78 22.42
N SER A 80 4.31 -7.85 22.03
CA SER A 80 4.83 -9.22 22.16
C SER A 80 6.10 -9.40 21.33
N SER A 81 6.10 -8.96 20.07
CA SER A 81 7.25 -9.06 19.18
C SER A 81 8.46 -8.26 19.68
N LEU A 82 8.23 -7.06 20.21
CA LEU A 82 9.29 -6.23 20.79
C LEU A 82 9.92 -6.92 22.03
N LEU A 83 9.10 -7.43 22.95
CA LEU A 83 9.57 -8.10 24.17
C LEU A 83 10.35 -9.36 23.85
N GLU A 84 9.84 -10.20 22.97
CA GLU A 84 10.49 -11.46 22.57
C GLU A 84 11.80 -11.22 21.83
N SER A 85 11.83 -10.28 20.88
CA SER A 85 13.05 -9.95 20.17
C SER A 85 14.08 -9.28 21.09
N SER A 86 13.64 -8.38 21.97
CA SER A 86 14.53 -7.74 22.95
C SER A 86 15.13 -8.75 23.92
N GLY A 87 14.32 -9.71 24.40
CA GLY A 87 14.77 -10.76 25.31
C GLY A 87 15.69 -11.81 24.67
N THR A 88 15.51 -12.10 23.39
CA THR A 88 16.25 -13.18 22.68
C THR A 88 17.37 -12.67 21.76
N ARG A 89 17.31 -11.43 21.27
CA ARG A 89 18.25 -10.81 20.33
C ARG A 89 18.84 -9.49 20.82
N GLY A 90 18.36 -8.96 21.95
CA GLY A 90 18.84 -7.69 22.53
C GLY A 90 18.47 -6.45 21.70
N ARG A 91 17.47 -6.55 20.81
CA ARG A 91 17.07 -5.44 19.92
C ARG A 91 15.62 -5.55 19.46
N ALA A 92 15.05 -4.43 18.94
CA ALA A 92 13.75 -4.44 18.30
C ALA A 92 13.77 -5.29 17.02
N PRO A 93 12.66 -5.96 16.65
CA PRO A 93 12.57 -6.80 15.45
C PRO A 93 12.32 -5.99 14.15
N TYR A 94 12.19 -4.69 14.25
CA TYR A 94 11.85 -3.76 13.16
C TYR A 94 12.73 -2.51 13.22
N ASP A 95 12.82 -1.80 12.09
CA ASP A 95 13.46 -0.49 12.01
C ASP A 95 12.47 0.65 12.28
N ALA A 96 11.22 0.50 11.82
CA ALA A 96 10.16 1.48 12.03
C ALA A 96 8.82 0.81 12.37
N VAL A 97 7.95 1.57 13.02
CA VAL A 97 6.55 1.21 13.28
C VAL A 97 5.65 2.31 12.71
N LEU A 98 4.68 1.90 11.90
CA LEU A 98 3.62 2.79 11.42
C LEU A 98 2.29 2.29 11.95
N THR A 99 1.53 3.16 12.61
CA THR A 99 0.20 2.84 13.11
C THR A 99 -0.86 3.61 12.34
N HIS A 100 -1.97 2.94 12.07
CA HIS A 100 -3.13 3.55 11.43
C HIS A 100 -4.36 3.49 12.34
N GLY A 101 -5.33 4.38 12.06
CA GLY A 101 -6.65 4.35 12.67
C GLY A 101 -7.54 3.23 12.11
N PHE A 102 -8.80 3.21 12.52
CA PHE A 102 -9.77 2.21 12.10
C PHE A 102 -10.61 2.68 10.91
N ALA A 103 -10.99 1.72 10.06
CA ALA A 103 -12.02 1.95 9.06
C ALA A 103 -13.40 1.90 9.73
N LEU A 104 -14.14 3.00 9.62
CA LEU A 104 -15.48 3.17 10.16
C LEU A 104 -16.52 3.14 9.04
N ASP A 105 -17.77 2.82 9.38
CA ASP A 105 -18.87 2.93 8.42
C ASP A 105 -19.15 4.40 8.04
N LYS A 106 -20.04 4.62 7.08
CA LYS A 106 -20.43 5.97 6.63
C LYS A 106 -20.92 6.90 7.74
N ASN A 107 -21.39 6.34 8.86
CA ASN A 107 -21.88 7.08 10.03
C ASN A 107 -20.80 7.27 11.11
N GLY A 108 -19.55 6.84 10.85
CA GLY A 108 -18.46 6.92 11.81
C GLY A 108 -18.53 5.88 12.93
N ARG A 109 -19.21 4.75 12.70
CA ARG A 109 -19.31 3.67 13.69
C ARG A 109 -18.38 2.52 13.32
N LYS A 110 -17.81 1.87 14.33
CA LYS A 110 -17.00 0.66 14.14
C LYS A 110 -17.80 -0.40 13.37
N MET A 111 -17.19 -0.98 12.38
CA MET A 111 -17.78 -2.06 11.58
C MET A 111 -17.73 -3.38 12.35
N SER A 112 -18.86 -4.11 12.35
CA SER A 112 -18.93 -5.46 12.91
C SER A 112 -19.95 -6.31 12.15
N LYS A 113 -19.72 -7.62 12.12
CA LYS A 113 -20.63 -8.58 11.49
C LYS A 113 -22.00 -8.59 12.20
N SER A 114 -22.02 -8.42 13.52
CA SER A 114 -23.25 -8.41 14.34
C SER A 114 -24.14 -7.19 14.05
N VAL A 115 -23.55 -6.05 13.70
CA VAL A 115 -24.29 -4.83 13.33
C VAL A 115 -24.69 -4.84 11.86
N GLY A 116 -24.03 -5.66 11.02
CA GLY A 116 -24.32 -5.76 9.58
C GLY A 116 -23.83 -4.56 8.76
N ASN A 117 -22.92 -3.75 9.31
CA ASN A 117 -22.38 -2.55 8.67
C ASN A 117 -20.99 -2.75 8.07
N VAL A 118 -20.58 -4.00 7.88
CA VAL A 118 -19.26 -4.32 7.31
C VAL A 118 -19.27 -4.03 5.82
N VAL A 119 -18.29 -3.25 5.38
CA VAL A 119 -18.01 -3.03 3.95
C VAL A 119 -17.05 -4.13 3.48
N ASP A 120 -17.51 -4.92 2.54
CA ASP A 120 -16.75 -6.03 1.97
C ASP A 120 -15.84 -5.52 0.83
N PRO A 121 -14.51 -5.53 0.98
CA PRO A 121 -13.59 -5.06 -0.05
C PRO A 121 -13.67 -5.87 -1.34
N LEU A 122 -14.01 -7.16 -1.30
CA LEU A 122 -14.16 -7.98 -2.50
C LEU A 122 -15.31 -7.49 -3.36
N LYS A 123 -16.44 -7.11 -2.76
CA LYS A 123 -17.57 -6.52 -3.49
C LYS A 123 -17.22 -5.19 -4.14
N ILE A 124 -16.44 -4.36 -3.47
CA ILE A 124 -15.96 -3.09 -4.06
C ILE A 124 -15.07 -3.40 -5.27
N MET A 125 -14.15 -4.35 -5.13
CA MET A 125 -13.25 -4.73 -6.23
C MET A 125 -13.99 -5.28 -7.43
N ASP A 126 -15.02 -6.11 -7.21
CA ASP A 126 -15.85 -6.66 -8.27
C ASP A 126 -16.65 -5.57 -9.02
N GLN A 127 -17.13 -4.55 -8.31
CA GLN A 127 -17.95 -3.47 -8.88
C GLN A 127 -17.13 -2.36 -9.53
N SER A 128 -16.02 -1.97 -8.91
CA SER A 128 -15.28 -0.74 -9.24
C SER A 128 -13.82 -0.98 -9.59
N GLY A 129 -13.31 -2.19 -9.39
CA GLY A 129 -11.90 -2.53 -9.54
C GLY A 129 -11.08 -2.24 -8.28
N ALA A 130 -9.96 -2.96 -8.15
CA ALA A 130 -9.07 -2.86 -6.99
C ALA A 130 -8.41 -1.48 -6.85
N ASP A 131 -8.18 -0.78 -7.97
CA ASP A 131 -7.51 0.51 -7.97
C ASP A 131 -8.32 1.61 -7.30
N ILE A 132 -9.64 1.53 -7.31
CA ILE A 132 -10.50 2.48 -6.59
C ILE A 132 -10.29 2.33 -5.08
N LEU A 133 -10.22 1.09 -4.59
CA LEU A 133 -9.95 0.83 -3.18
C LEU A 133 -8.54 1.28 -2.77
N ARG A 134 -7.54 1.00 -3.60
CA ARG A 134 -6.14 1.44 -3.39
C ARG A 134 -6.03 2.96 -3.38
N LEU A 135 -6.68 3.64 -4.33
CA LEU A 135 -6.66 5.10 -4.40
C LEU A 135 -7.38 5.72 -3.21
N TRP A 136 -8.49 5.12 -2.75
CA TRP A 136 -9.17 5.56 -1.53
C TRP A 136 -8.23 5.51 -0.33
N VAL A 137 -7.54 4.38 -0.11
CA VAL A 137 -6.56 4.23 0.99
C VAL A 137 -5.44 5.26 0.86
N ALA A 138 -4.85 5.40 -0.33
CA ALA A 138 -3.76 6.35 -0.58
C ALA A 138 -4.19 7.82 -0.43
N SER A 139 -5.48 8.13 -0.68
CA SER A 139 -6.01 9.51 -0.60
C SER A 139 -6.49 9.88 0.80
N THR A 140 -6.45 8.95 1.74
CA THR A 140 -6.98 9.14 3.09
C THR A 140 -5.85 9.40 4.07
N ASP A 141 -6.06 10.31 5.03
CA ASP A 141 -5.18 10.44 6.19
C ASP A 141 -5.42 9.27 7.15
N TYR A 142 -4.67 8.19 6.93
CA TYR A 142 -4.84 6.93 7.65
C TYR A 142 -4.25 6.94 9.07
N PHE A 143 -3.58 8.00 9.49
CA PHE A 143 -3.16 8.13 10.88
C PHE A 143 -4.35 8.29 11.83
N GLU A 144 -5.47 8.77 11.31
CA GLU A 144 -6.73 8.91 12.03
C GLU A 144 -7.75 7.84 11.59
N ASP A 145 -8.87 7.75 12.32
CA ASP A 145 -9.98 6.90 11.91
C ASP A 145 -10.61 7.40 10.60
N VAL A 146 -10.84 6.50 9.66
CA VAL A 146 -11.32 6.84 8.33
C VAL A 146 -12.71 6.26 8.05
N ARG A 147 -13.54 7.01 7.33
CA ARG A 147 -14.87 6.55 6.94
C ARG A 147 -14.86 5.97 5.54
N ILE A 148 -15.58 4.86 5.36
CA ILE A 148 -15.83 4.27 4.05
C ILE A 148 -17.34 4.17 3.79
N GLY A 149 -17.74 4.47 2.57
CA GLY A 149 -19.13 4.37 2.12
C GLY A 149 -19.26 4.76 0.66
N ASP A 150 -20.44 4.56 0.08
CA ASP A 150 -20.69 4.71 -1.35
C ASP A 150 -20.34 6.11 -1.88
N GLU A 151 -20.62 7.16 -1.12
CA GLU A 151 -20.31 8.55 -1.54
C GLU A 151 -18.79 8.80 -1.61
N VAL A 152 -18.04 8.29 -0.64
CA VAL A 152 -16.58 8.42 -0.61
C VAL A 152 -15.97 7.65 -1.76
N LEU A 153 -16.41 6.41 -2.00
CA LEU A 153 -15.93 5.59 -3.11
C LEU A 153 -16.31 6.18 -4.48
N LYS A 154 -17.48 6.81 -4.59
CA LYS A 154 -17.87 7.55 -5.79
C LYS A 154 -16.95 8.74 -6.05
N GLY A 155 -16.64 9.53 -5.03
CA GLY A 155 -15.67 10.62 -5.13
C GLY A 155 -14.28 10.15 -5.57
N THR A 156 -13.82 9.04 -5.01
CA THR A 156 -12.57 8.40 -5.42
C THR A 156 -12.60 7.93 -6.87
N SER A 157 -13.71 7.31 -7.31
CA SER A 157 -13.90 6.88 -8.69
C SER A 157 -13.90 8.06 -9.68
N ASP A 158 -14.47 9.21 -9.29
CA ASP A 158 -14.45 10.42 -10.09
C ASP A 158 -13.03 10.99 -10.21
N SER A 159 -12.25 11.01 -9.14
CA SER A 159 -10.84 11.41 -9.15
C SER A 159 -9.99 10.47 -10.02
N TYR A 160 -10.17 9.17 -9.88
CA TYR A 160 -9.51 8.17 -10.73
C TYR A 160 -9.81 8.37 -12.20
N ARG A 161 -11.08 8.63 -12.55
CA ARG A 161 -11.50 8.90 -13.93
C ARG A 161 -10.84 10.14 -14.52
N LYS A 162 -10.70 11.20 -13.73
CA LYS A 162 -10.01 12.43 -14.15
C LYS A 162 -8.54 12.16 -14.43
N LEU A 163 -7.82 11.50 -13.51
CA LEU A 163 -6.42 11.10 -13.71
C LEU A 163 -6.26 10.24 -14.97
N ARG A 164 -7.10 9.23 -15.12
CA ARG A 164 -7.09 8.36 -16.30
C ARG A 164 -7.33 9.11 -17.60
N ASN A 165 -8.22 10.11 -17.60
CA ASN A 165 -8.47 10.96 -18.78
C ASN A 165 -7.26 11.83 -19.11
N THR A 166 -6.52 12.35 -18.12
CA THR A 166 -5.27 13.08 -18.32
C THR A 166 -4.24 12.19 -19.03
N PHE A 167 -4.02 10.96 -18.55
CA PHE A 167 -3.13 10.00 -19.22
C PHE A 167 -3.61 9.62 -20.63
N ARG A 168 -4.92 9.40 -20.79
CA ARG A 168 -5.50 9.09 -22.10
C ARG A 168 -5.27 10.22 -23.12
N TYR A 169 -5.39 11.46 -22.68
CA TYR A 169 -5.11 12.62 -23.53
C TYR A 169 -3.65 12.64 -23.95
N MET A 170 -2.71 12.49 -23.00
CA MET A 170 -1.27 12.45 -23.30
C MET A 170 -0.91 11.32 -24.27
N LEU A 171 -1.42 10.11 -24.05
CA LEU A 171 -1.22 8.97 -24.95
C LEU A 171 -1.69 9.26 -26.36
N GLY A 172 -2.88 9.85 -26.54
CA GLY A 172 -3.38 10.24 -27.86
C GLY A 172 -2.57 11.36 -28.51
N ALA A 173 -2.12 12.32 -27.73
CA ALA A 173 -1.29 13.42 -28.21
C ALA A 173 0.13 12.99 -28.60
N LEU A 174 0.62 11.90 -28.00
CA LEU A 174 1.95 11.32 -28.26
C LEU A 174 1.94 10.25 -29.35
N ASP A 175 0.80 9.97 -29.98
CA ASP A 175 0.76 9.02 -31.08
C ASP A 175 1.79 9.39 -32.19
N GLY A 176 2.66 8.43 -32.56
CA GLY A 176 3.74 8.64 -33.49
C GLY A 176 4.89 9.57 -33.02
N PHE A 177 4.93 9.98 -31.75
CA PHE A 177 6.03 10.78 -31.20
C PHE A 177 7.34 9.99 -31.18
N SER A 178 8.44 10.68 -31.50
CA SER A 178 9.78 10.08 -31.48
C SER A 178 10.83 11.05 -30.93
N ASP A 179 11.99 10.52 -30.55
CA ASP A 179 13.12 11.33 -30.06
C ASP A 179 13.58 12.39 -31.04
N ALA A 180 13.33 12.20 -32.35
CA ALA A 180 13.67 13.19 -33.39
C ALA A 180 12.84 14.49 -33.29
N GLU A 181 11.68 14.42 -32.62
CA GLU A 181 10.83 15.60 -32.39
C GLU A 181 11.23 16.38 -31.14
N LYS A 182 12.05 15.82 -30.26
CA LYS A 182 12.38 16.44 -28.97
C LYS A 182 13.03 17.80 -29.15
N VAL A 183 12.60 18.74 -28.32
CA VAL A 183 13.09 20.11 -28.24
C VAL A 183 13.83 20.26 -26.91
N ALA A 184 15.03 20.86 -26.95
CA ALA A 184 15.76 21.14 -25.72
C ALA A 184 15.00 22.15 -24.84
N VAL A 185 15.01 21.98 -23.53
CA VAL A 185 14.25 22.85 -22.59
C VAL A 185 14.60 24.32 -22.77
N ALA A 186 15.87 24.65 -23.06
CA ALA A 186 16.32 26.02 -23.27
C ALA A 186 15.65 26.68 -24.49
N ASP A 187 15.27 25.89 -25.50
CA ASP A 187 14.67 26.36 -26.75
C ASP A 187 13.13 26.32 -26.73
N MET A 188 12.55 25.82 -25.63
CA MET A 188 11.09 25.75 -25.47
C MET A 188 10.47 27.12 -25.23
N PRO A 189 9.23 27.36 -25.70
CA PRO A 189 8.45 28.52 -25.31
C PRO A 189 8.26 28.63 -23.79
N GLU A 190 7.92 29.80 -23.30
CA GLU A 190 7.82 30.10 -21.87
C GLU A 190 6.80 29.21 -21.14
N LEU A 191 5.66 28.93 -21.76
CA LEU A 191 4.60 28.11 -21.14
C LEU A 191 5.05 26.66 -20.92
N GLU A 192 5.77 26.08 -21.86
CA GLU A 192 6.35 24.74 -21.75
C GLU A 192 7.37 24.67 -20.61
N ARG A 193 8.25 25.64 -20.52
CA ARG A 193 9.23 25.75 -19.44
C ARG A 193 8.55 25.96 -18.07
N TYR A 194 7.48 26.74 -18.04
CA TYR A 194 6.68 26.94 -16.82
C TYR A 194 6.09 25.62 -16.30
N ILE A 195 5.48 24.83 -17.18
CA ILE A 195 4.91 23.51 -16.78
C ILE A 195 6.01 22.54 -16.33
N LEU A 196 7.17 22.53 -16.96
CA LEU A 196 8.29 21.72 -16.50
C LEU A 196 8.83 22.17 -15.13
N ALA A 197 8.83 23.48 -14.85
CA ALA A 197 9.16 23.99 -13.53
C ALA A 197 8.15 23.51 -12.47
N LYS A 198 6.84 23.57 -12.80
CA LYS A 198 5.77 23.05 -11.94
C LYS A 198 5.90 21.53 -11.72
N LEU A 199 6.28 20.76 -12.73
CA LEU A 199 6.59 19.32 -12.58
C LEU A 199 7.75 19.09 -11.61
N GLY A 200 8.80 19.92 -11.69
CA GLY A 200 9.92 19.84 -10.74
C GLY A 200 9.51 20.15 -9.29
N GLU A 201 8.64 21.16 -9.08
CA GLU A 201 8.06 21.45 -7.76
C GLU A 201 7.21 20.27 -7.26
N LEU A 202 6.40 19.67 -8.14
CA LEU A 202 5.59 18.50 -7.81
C LEU A 202 6.48 17.30 -7.42
N ASP A 203 7.55 16.99 -8.17
CA ASP A 203 8.46 15.88 -7.85
C ASP A 203 9.03 16.01 -6.43
N VAL A 204 9.45 17.20 -6.03
CA VAL A 204 9.94 17.48 -4.67
C VAL A 204 8.85 17.22 -3.61
N GLU A 205 7.62 17.68 -3.86
CA GLU A 205 6.49 17.47 -2.95
C GLU A 205 6.12 15.98 -2.84
N LEU A 206 6.06 15.28 -3.99
CA LEU A 206 5.73 13.85 -4.01
C LEU A 206 6.76 13.01 -3.26
N ARG A 207 8.06 13.26 -3.45
CA ARG A 207 9.14 12.57 -2.72
C ARG A 207 9.05 12.86 -1.21
N SER A 208 8.87 14.12 -0.83
CA SER A 208 8.69 14.51 0.56
C SER A 208 7.50 13.82 1.22
N ALA A 209 6.38 13.68 0.49
CA ALA A 209 5.20 12.99 0.98
C ALA A 209 5.43 11.48 1.18
N VAL A 210 6.18 10.84 0.27
CA VAL A 210 6.56 9.42 0.39
C VAL A 210 7.50 9.21 1.57
N ASP A 211 8.54 10.02 1.71
CA ASP A 211 9.50 9.92 2.82
C ASP A 211 8.82 10.10 4.18
N ALA A 212 7.79 10.96 4.24
CA ALA A 212 6.98 11.16 5.44
C ALA A 212 5.85 10.13 5.62
N LEU A 213 5.68 9.17 4.70
CA LEU A 213 4.58 8.21 4.65
C LEU A 213 3.18 8.89 4.61
N GLN A 214 3.08 10.09 4.04
CA GLN A 214 1.87 10.88 3.90
C GLN A 214 1.26 10.72 2.50
N PHE A 215 0.80 9.53 2.18
CA PHE A 215 0.31 9.22 0.83
C PHE A 215 -0.92 10.04 0.40
N HIS A 216 -1.73 10.52 1.35
CA HIS A 216 -2.83 11.45 1.05
C HIS A 216 -2.34 12.78 0.47
N ARG A 217 -1.18 13.29 0.92
CA ARG A 217 -0.54 14.47 0.32
C ARG A 217 -0.09 14.18 -1.10
N TYR A 218 0.53 13.02 -1.32
CA TYR A 218 0.93 12.56 -2.64
C TYR A 218 -0.26 12.51 -3.61
N ALA A 219 -1.33 11.79 -3.24
CA ALA A 219 -2.51 11.63 -4.07
C ALA A 219 -3.18 12.97 -4.38
N ARG A 220 -3.26 13.87 -3.40
CA ARG A 220 -3.83 15.20 -3.56
C ARG A 220 -2.99 16.05 -4.52
N ALA A 221 -1.69 16.21 -4.28
CA ALA A 221 -0.81 17.03 -5.10
C ALA A 221 -0.81 16.57 -6.57
N LEU A 222 -0.74 15.25 -6.81
CA LEU A 222 -0.81 14.68 -8.14
C LEU A 222 -2.17 14.96 -8.81
N THR A 223 -3.27 14.84 -8.08
CA THR A 223 -4.62 15.07 -8.61
C THR A 223 -4.84 16.55 -8.92
N GLU A 224 -4.40 17.45 -8.05
CA GLU A 224 -4.46 18.90 -8.27
C GLU A 224 -3.65 19.30 -9.51
N PHE A 225 -2.41 18.87 -9.62
CA PHE A 225 -1.59 19.14 -10.80
C PHE A 225 -2.23 18.61 -12.09
N ALA A 226 -2.72 17.39 -12.11
CA ALA A 226 -3.37 16.81 -13.28
C ALA A 226 -4.65 17.53 -13.69
N ASN A 227 -5.44 18.02 -12.72
CA ASN A 227 -6.70 18.71 -13.01
C ASN A 227 -6.51 20.19 -13.32
N GLU A 228 -5.72 20.92 -12.53
CA GLU A 228 -5.62 22.37 -12.58
C GLU A 228 -4.52 22.81 -13.54
N ASP A 229 -3.28 22.34 -13.33
CA ASP A 229 -2.14 22.76 -14.15
C ASP A 229 -2.17 22.11 -15.54
N LEU A 230 -2.54 20.83 -15.64
CA LEU A 230 -2.57 20.14 -16.93
C LEU A 230 -3.89 20.26 -17.66
N SER A 231 -4.98 19.68 -17.12
CA SER A 231 -6.23 19.55 -17.89
C SER A 231 -6.94 20.89 -18.09
N ALA A 232 -7.07 21.70 -17.03
CA ALA A 232 -7.79 22.96 -17.10
C ALA A 232 -6.97 24.13 -17.69
N PHE A 233 -5.66 24.03 -17.68
CA PHE A 233 -4.77 25.09 -18.13
C PHE A 233 -3.93 24.69 -19.34
N PHE A 234 -2.91 23.85 -19.16
CA PHE A 234 -1.91 23.59 -20.20
C PHE A 234 -2.49 22.92 -21.44
N PHE A 235 -3.27 21.86 -21.25
CA PHE A 235 -3.89 21.14 -22.38
C PHE A 235 -4.93 22.02 -23.09
N ASP A 236 -5.70 22.79 -22.36
CA ASP A 236 -6.70 23.67 -22.95
C ASP A 236 -6.07 24.78 -23.81
N ILE A 237 -5.00 25.40 -23.33
CA ILE A 237 -4.28 26.44 -24.09
C ILE A 237 -3.54 25.85 -25.31
N ARG A 238 -3.01 24.63 -25.19
CA ARG A 238 -2.14 24.03 -26.23
C ARG A 238 -2.84 23.06 -27.18
N LYS A 239 -4.10 22.72 -26.96
CA LYS A 239 -4.83 21.82 -27.87
C LYS A 239 -4.82 22.27 -29.31
N ASP A 240 -4.90 23.57 -29.57
CA ASP A 240 -4.94 24.10 -30.93
C ASP A 240 -3.60 23.88 -31.64
N CYS A 241 -2.46 23.99 -30.94
CA CYS A 241 -1.18 23.73 -31.57
C CYS A 241 -1.01 22.22 -31.89
N LEU A 242 -1.63 21.34 -31.13
CA LEU A 242 -1.61 19.91 -31.43
C LEU A 242 -2.40 19.56 -32.69
N TYR A 243 -3.57 20.19 -32.89
CA TYR A 243 -4.51 19.85 -33.97
C TYR A 243 -4.37 20.71 -35.23
N CYS A 244 -3.86 21.93 -35.11
CA CYS A 244 -3.81 22.88 -36.20
C CYS A 244 -2.41 23.21 -36.74
N ASP A 245 -1.36 23.05 -35.90
CA ASP A 245 0.00 23.32 -36.35
C ASP A 245 0.56 22.15 -37.15
N GLY A 246 1.42 22.45 -38.13
CA GLY A 246 2.15 21.42 -38.88
C GLY A 246 3.11 20.61 -37.99
N GLU A 247 3.48 19.42 -38.46
CA GLU A 247 4.34 18.50 -37.72
C GLU A 247 5.71 19.11 -37.37
N ASP A 248 6.25 19.95 -38.22
CA ASP A 248 7.56 20.61 -38.06
C ASP A 248 7.46 21.89 -37.18
N SER A 249 6.29 22.29 -36.73
CA SER A 249 6.13 23.48 -35.89
C SER A 249 6.90 23.31 -34.57
N GLU A 250 7.79 24.26 -34.27
CA GLU A 250 8.56 24.26 -33.01
C GLU A 250 7.64 24.23 -31.78
N ARG A 251 6.53 24.97 -31.83
CA ARG A 251 5.54 25.02 -30.74
C ARG A 251 4.88 23.67 -30.53
N ARG A 252 4.48 22.96 -31.59
CA ARG A 252 3.88 21.63 -31.53
C ARG A 252 4.87 20.61 -31.02
N ARG A 253 6.11 20.62 -31.50
CA ARG A 253 7.19 19.73 -31.05
C ARG A 253 7.54 19.96 -29.59
N ALA A 254 7.67 21.22 -29.14
CA ALA A 254 7.93 21.57 -27.75
C ALA A 254 6.79 21.07 -26.84
N TYR A 255 5.53 21.30 -27.24
CA TYR A 255 4.37 20.79 -26.50
C TYR A 255 4.39 19.26 -26.34
N ARG A 256 4.61 18.52 -27.45
CA ARG A 256 4.69 17.04 -27.40
C ARG A 256 5.89 16.56 -26.60
N THR A 257 7.01 17.26 -26.61
CA THR A 257 8.16 16.96 -25.74
C THR A 257 7.80 17.09 -24.27
N VAL A 258 7.06 18.15 -23.90
CA VAL A 258 6.56 18.31 -22.51
C VAL A 258 5.61 17.20 -22.15
N LEU A 259 4.68 16.82 -23.04
CA LEU A 259 3.76 15.70 -22.78
C LEU A 259 4.51 14.36 -22.56
N ASP A 260 5.59 14.12 -23.32
CA ASP A 260 6.45 12.96 -23.13
C ASP A 260 7.10 12.95 -21.73
N LEU A 261 7.66 14.10 -21.31
CA LEU A 261 8.24 14.26 -19.97
C LEU A 261 7.22 14.15 -18.83
N LEU A 262 6.00 14.61 -19.05
CA LEU A 262 4.89 14.49 -18.08
C LEU A 262 4.35 13.07 -17.96
N PHE A 263 4.46 12.29 -19.05
CA PHE A 263 3.94 10.94 -19.10
C PHE A 263 4.87 9.93 -18.40
N HIS A 264 6.18 10.15 -18.45
CA HIS A 264 7.23 9.31 -17.86
C HIS A 264 7.67 9.79 -16.48
#